data_1981df71b814da991703d5041c42c1d3
#
_entry.id   1981df71b814da991703d5041c42c1d3
#
_cell.length_a   1.000
_cell.length_b   1.000
_cell.length_c   1.000
_cell.angle_alpha   90.00
_cell.angle_beta   90.00
_cell.angle_gamma   90.00
#
_symmetry.space_group_name_H-M   'P 1'
#
loop_
_entity.id
_entity.type
_entity.pdbx_description
1 polymer ?
#
loop_
_entity_poly.entity_id
_entity_poly.type
_entity_poly.pdbx_seq_one_letter_code
_entity_poly.pdbx_strand_id
1 'polypeptide(L)'
;MKIAIIGAGFFGTICGIKLSKKHKVHIYEKNKEILKGASFANQLRFHLGYHYPRSDKTVKEIKRHYKDFIKFFGENVFGKTSNFYGISKKDTKVDFQNYLNFLRKNKLGYKQINTNYFSNKIEGQILSYEKNLNYFKDKNIIKKKLKKSRIKIFFNSTFDKSLIKEYDKIIVATYDQNNTVLNSLGLKVKKKYKYELVEKIIIKLPKKYKNLSCMVIDGKFVCLDPYLGTNYHLLSDVKHSKLEIVENKYSKFKYKNKKYLNSGIVKNIKISKFKNFIKHGSLYLPLLKDAKYIGSFFVTRAIKI
;
A
#
# COMPACT_ATOMS: atom_id res chain seq x y z
N MET A 1 -30.52 -5.97 -9.55
CA MET A 1 -30.41 -5.68 -8.11
C MET A 1 -29.93 -4.25 -7.90
N LYS A 2 -30.34 -3.61 -6.81
CA LYS A 2 -29.81 -2.34 -6.30
C LYS A 2 -28.77 -2.64 -5.21
N ILE A 3 -27.51 -2.23 -5.43
CA ILE A 3 -26.37 -2.59 -4.56
C ILE A 3 -25.78 -1.32 -3.96
N ALA A 4 -25.60 -1.29 -2.62
CA ALA A 4 -24.82 -0.28 -1.96
C ALA A 4 -23.39 -0.78 -1.73
N ILE A 5 -22.41 0.10 -1.97
CA ILE A 5 -20.99 -0.13 -1.63
C ILE A 5 -20.57 0.96 -0.65
N ILE A 6 -20.08 0.57 0.51
CA ILE A 6 -19.60 1.49 1.53
C ILE A 6 -18.08 1.58 1.43
N GLY A 7 -17.59 2.77 1.06
CA GLY A 7 -16.17 3.08 0.83
C GLY A 7 -15.78 3.13 -0.64
N ALA A 8 -15.25 4.28 -1.08
CA ALA A 8 -14.73 4.52 -2.42
C ALA A 8 -13.19 4.39 -2.48
N GLY A 9 -12.62 3.46 -1.73
CA GLY A 9 -11.23 3.03 -1.86
C GLY A 9 -11.02 2.20 -3.15
N PHE A 10 -9.81 1.66 -3.31
CA PHE A 10 -9.44 0.88 -4.50
C PHE A 10 -10.39 -0.30 -4.74
N PHE A 11 -10.70 -1.07 -3.69
CA PHE A 11 -11.60 -2.22 -3.80
C PHE A 11 -13.04 -1.81 -4.07
N GLY A 12 -13.58 -0.82 -3.35
CA GLY A 12 -14.98 -0.40 -3.52
C GLY A 12 -15.26 0.17 -4.90
N THR A 13 -14.35 1.00 -5.44
CA THR A 13 -14.51 1.58 -6.78
C THR A 13 -14.42 0.52 -7.89
N ILE A 14 -13.46 -0.40 -7.82
CA ILE A 14 -13.31 -1.47 -8.82
C ILE A 14 -14.50 -2.43 -8.77
N CYS A 15 -14.93 -2.81 -7.57
CA CYS A 15 -16.12 -3.64 -7.37
C CYS A 15 -17.35 -2.98 -7.97
N GLY A 16 -17.55 -1.69 -7.67
CA GLY A 16 -18.66 -0.90 -8.23
C GLY A 16 -18.64 -0.88 -9.76
N ILE A 17 -17.49 -0.59 -10.38
CA ILE A 17 -17.35 -0.55 -11.85
C ILE A 17 -17.68 -1.92 -12.48
N LYS A 18 -17.24 -3.03 -11.85
CA LYS A 18 -17.56 -4.37 -12.35
C LYS A 18 -19.04 -4.70 -12.22
N LEU A 19 -19.64 -4.39 -11.08
CA LEU A 19 -21.04 -4.69 -10.79
C LEU A 19 -22.03 -3.81 -11.56
N SER A 20 -21.68 -2.55 -11.85
CA SER A 20 -22.55 -1.61 -12.57
C SER A 20 -22.90 -2.03 -14.00
N LYS A 21 -22.17 -3.01 -14.55
CA LYS A 21 -22.50 -3.60 -15.86
C LYS A 21 -23.84 -4.32 -15.88
N LYS A 22 -24.28 -4.86 -14.73
CA LYS A 22 -25.50 -5.67 -14.59
C LYS A 22 -26.45 -5.20 -13.48
N HIS A 23 -26.02 -4.26 -12.65
CA HIS A 23 -26.73 -3.86 -11.43
C HIS A 23 -26.75 -2.35 -11.28
N LYS A 24 -27.76 -1.82 -10.57
CA LYS A 24 -27.79 -0.41 -10.12
C LYS A 24 -26.88 -0.31 -8.90
N VAL A 25 -25.80 0.47 -8.99
CA VAL A 25 -24.79 0.57 -7.94
C VAL A 25 -24.72 1.99 -7.39
N HIS A 26 -24.77 2.10 -6.08
CA HIS A 26 -24.53 3.32 -5.32
C HIS A 26 -23.29 3.14 -4.44
N ILE A 27 -22.42 4.14 -4.39
CA ILE A 27 -21.23 4.14 -3.54
C ILE A 27 -21.34 5.27 -2.53
N TYR A 28 -21.12 4.97 -1.25
CA TYR A 28 -21.08 5.92 -0.16
C TYR A 28 -19.64 6.13 0.30
N GLU A 29 -19.17 7.37 0.29
CA GLU A 29 -17.81 7.73 0.67
C GLU A 29 -17.81 8.91 1.63
N LYS A 30 -17.21 8.71 2.80
CA LYS A 30 -17.12 9.74 3.86
C LYS A 30 -16.25 10.94 3.50
N ASN A 31 -15.31 10.76 2.58
CA ASN A 31 -14.44 11.83 2.10
C ASN A 31 -15.05 12.53 0.88
N LYS A 32 -14.55 13.72 0.58
CA LYS A 32 -14.95 14.50 -0.62
C LYS A 32 -14.45 13.93 -1.95
N GLU A 33 -13.69 12.83 -1.93
CA GLU A 33 -13.05 12.28 -3.12
C GLU A 33 -12.72 10.79 -2.93
N ILE A 34 -12.64 10.03 -4.03
CA ILE A 34 -12.23 8.62 -4.02
C ILE A 34 -10.76 8.43 -3.63
N LEU A 35 -10.40 7.24 -3.14
CA LEU A 35 -9.04 6.76 -2.89
C LEU A 35 -8.25 7.55 -1.83
N LYS A 36 -8.91 8.19 -0.86
CA LYS A 36 -8.25 9.04 0.16
C LYS A 36 -7.68 8.29 1.36
N GLY A 37 -8.07 7.04 1.60
CA GLY A 37 -7.58 6.23 2.73
C GLY A 37 -6.28 5.49 2.41
N ALA A 38 -6.19 4.24 2.82
CA ALA A 38 -5.04 3.36 2.59
C ALA A 38 -4.64 3.23 1.10
N SER A 39 -5.57 3.48 0.17
CA SER A 39 -5.31 3.52 -1.27
C SER A 39 -4.36 4.64 -1.69
N PHE A 40 -4.31 5.76 -0.94
CA PHE A 40 -3.40 6.87 -1.16
C PHE A 40 -2.06 6.66 -0.47
N ALA A 41 -2.08 6.20 0.77
CA ALA A 41 -0.93 6.10 1.64
C ALA A 41 -0.33 4.67 1.65
N ASN A 42 0.07 4.17 0.49
CA ASN A 42 0.73 2.86 0.37
C ASN A 42 2.08 2.99 -0.35
N GLN A 43 2.81 1.88 -0.51
CA GLN A 43 4.15 1.89 -1.12
C GLN A 43 4.12 1.97 -2.66
N LEU A 44 2.94 1.82 -3.27
CA LEU A 44 2.73 1.88 -4.71
C LEU A 44 3.59 0.89 -5.51
N ARG A 45 3.87 -0.26 -4.92
CA ARG A 45 4.60 -1.34 -5.55
C ARG A 45 3.63 -2.38 -6.09
N PHE A 46 3.81 -2.77 -7.34
CA PHE A 46 3.07 -3.86 -7.95
C PHE A 46 3.86 -5.15 -7.77
N HIS A 47 3.56 -5.85 -6.67
CA HIS A 47 4.27 -7.05 -6.30
C HIS A 47 4.06 -8.18 -7.32
N LEU A 48 5.16 -8.77 -7.80
CA LEU A 48 5.17 -9.98 -8.64
C LEU A 48 5.55 -11.24 -7.85
N GLY A 49 5.88 -11.07 -6.56
CA GLY A 49 6.23 -12.17 -5.68
C GLY A 49 7.59 -12.06 -4.99
N TYR A 50 8.49 -11.22 -5.47
CA TYR A 50 9.85 -11.06 -4.92
C TYR A 50 9.91 -10.73 -3.43
N HIS A 51 8.89 -10.05 -2.93
CA HIS A 51 8.79 -9.64 -1.53
C HIS A 51 8.33 -10.76 -0.58
N TYR A 52 7.98 -11.93 -1.10
CA TYR A 52 7.37 -13.01 -0.30
C TYR A 52 8.19 -14.31 -0.34
N PRO A 53 9.49 -14.28 0.04
CA PRO A 53 10.41 -15.42 -0.15
C PRO A 53 10.04 -16.69 0.63
N ARG A 54 9.04 -16.61 1.52
CA ARG A 54 8.56 -17.72 2.35
C ARG A 54 7.13 -18.15 2.03
N SER A 55 6.57 -17.72 0.86
CA SER A 55 5.18 -18.03 0.51
C SER A 55 4.96 -18.24 -0.98
N ASP A 56 5.19 -19.45 -1.45
CA ASP A 56 4.84 -19.88 -2.82
C ASP A 56 3.35 -19.68 -3.11
N LYS A 57 2.49 -19.85 -2.11
CA LYS A 57 1.04 -19.63 -2.24
C LYS A 57 0.74 -18.19 -2.63
N THR A 58 1.37 -17.22 -1.98
CA THR A 58 1.19 -15.79 -2.32
C THR A 58 1.64 -15.48 -3.74
N VAL A 59 2.77 -16.06 -4.18
CA VAL A 59 3.27 -15.88 -5.55
C VAL A 59 2.29 -16.43 -6.58
N LYS A 60 1.76 -17.64 -6.35
CA LYS A 60 0.74 -18.25 -7.23
C LYS A 60 -0.52 -17.40 -7.32
N GLU A 61 -0.98 -16.84 -6.21
CA GLU A 61 -2.14 -15.96 -6.14
C GLU A 61 -1.92 -14.66 -6.93
N ILE A 62 -0.77 -14.02 -6.77
CA ILE A 62 -0.37 -12.82 -7.52
C ILE A 62 -0.37 -13.11 -9.02
N LYS A 63 0.28 -14.19 -9.45
CA LYS A 63 0.35 -14.57 -10.88
C LYS A 63 -1.02 -14.81 -11.49
N ARG A 64 -1.93 -15.45 -10.76
CA ARG A 64 -3.32 -15.70 -11.20
C ARG A 64 -4.05 -14.41 -11.53
N HIS A 65 -3.87 -13.37 -10.71
CA HIS A 65 -4.59 -12.11 -10.85
C HIS A 65 -3.87 -11.03 -11.66
N TYR A 66 -2.64 -11.29 -12.09
CA TYR A 66 -1.85 -10.32 -12.86
C TYR A 66 -2.58 -9.85 -14.13
N LYS A 67 -3.06 -10.82 -14.94
CA LYS A 67 -3.76 -10.50 -16.20
C LYS A 67 -5.02 -9.67 -15.97
N ASP A 68 -5.77 -9.93 -14.90
CA ASP A 68 -6.98 -9.16 -14.56
C ASP A 68 -6.66 -7.71 -14.22
N PHE A 69 -5.54 -7.48 -13.52
CA PHE A 69 -5.07 -6.12 -13.22
C PHE A 69 -4.71 -5.39 -14.50
N ILE A 70 -3.91 -6.00 -15.37
CA ILE A 70 -3.49 -5.39 -16.65
C ILE A 70 -4.69 -5.11 -17.55
N LYS A 71 -5.65 -6.04 -17.63
CA LYS A 71 -6.91 -5.84 -18.38
C LYS A 71 -7.71 -4.64 -17.86
N PHE A 72 -7.67 -4.37 -16.55
CA PHE A 72 -8.42 -3.27 -15.95
C PHE A 72 -7.71 -1.93 -16.10
N PHE A 73 -6.40 -1.86 -15.83
CA PHE A 73 -5.63 -0.62 -15.75
C PHE A 73 -4.80 -0.32 -17.00
N GLY A 74 -4.40 -1.32 -17.75
CA GLY A 74 -3.39 -1.21 -18.79
C GLY A 74 -1.97 -1.14 -18.21
N GLU A 75 -0.96 -1.24 -19.07
CA GLU A 75 0.45 -1.20 -18.64
C GLU A 75 0.99 0.23 -18.42
N ASN A 76 0.32 1.24 -18.95
CA ASN A 76 0.74 2.64 -18.82
C ASN A 76 0.66 3.20 -17.40
N VAL A 77 0.07 2.46 -16.46
CA VAL A 77 0.04 2.81 -15.02
C VAL A 77 1.39 2.60 -14.34
N PHE A 78 2.27 1.82 -14.93
CA PHE A 78 3.61 1.62 -14.39
C PHE A 78 4.56 2.74 -14.78
N GLY A 79 5.56 2.97 -13.92
CA GLY A 79 6.68 3.83 -14.22
C GLY A 79 7.87 3.04 -14.77
N LYS A 80 8.76 3.75 -15.45
CA LYS A 80 10.10 3.22 -15.78
C LYS A 80 10.95 3.29 -14.53
N THR A 81 11.07 2.19 -13.80
CA THR A 81 11.79 2.09 -12.52
C THR A 81 12.75 0.91 -12.53
N SER A 82 13.88 1.06 -11.83
CA SER A 82 14.82 -0.01 -11.57
C SER A 82 14.59 -0.52 -10.15
N ASN A 83 14.17 -1.78 -10.01
CA ASN A 83 13.75 -2.36 -8.75
C ASN A 83 14.78 -3.37 -8.23
N PHE A 84 15.52 -2.96 -7.21
CA PHE A 84 16.57 -3.74 -6.59
C PHE A 84 16.10 -4.36 -5.28
N TYR A 85 16.50 -5.60 -5.06
CA TYR A 85 16.34 -6.30 -3.79
C TYR A 85 17.71 -6.65 -3.22
N GLY A 86 17.90 -6.36 -1.94
CA GLY A 86 19.07 -6.77 -1.18
C GLY A 86 18.68 -7.70 -0.03
N ILE A 87 19.42 -8.76 0.17
CA ILE A 87 19.29 -9.64 1.31
C ILE A 87 20.30 -9.22 2.37
N SER A 88 19.84 -8.97 3.60
CA SER A 88 20.74 -8.59 4.69
C SER A 88 21.59 -9.77 5.15
N LYS A 89 22.85 -9.52 5.54
CA LYS A 89 23.72 -10.53 6.14
C LYS A 89 23.25 -11.00 7.52
N LYS A 90 22.50 -10.13 8.26
CA LYS A 90 22.04 -10.39 9.63
C LYS A 90 20.56 -10.03 9.76
N ASP A 91 19.90 -10.58 10.75
CA ASP A 91 18.50 -10.29 11.09
C ASP A 91 17.50 -10.55 9.96
N THR A 92 17.88 -11.35 8.97
CA THR A 92 17.03 -11.82 7.90
C THR A 92 16.47 -13.20 8.20
N LYS A 93 15.30 -13.52 7.62
CA LYS A 93 14.66 -14.83 7.74
C LYS A 93 14.98 -15.76 6.57
N VAL A 94 15.67 -15.25 5.58
CA VAL A 94 16.08 -15.98 4.36
C VAL A 94 17.45 -15.45 3.96
N ASP A 95 18.44 -16.31 3.81
CA ASP A 95 19.73 -15.99 3.22
C ASP A 95 19.64 -15.81 1.70
N PHE A 96 20.72 -15.32 1.10
CA PHE A 96 20.69 -15.00 -0.33
C PHE A 96 20.56 -16.22 -1.21
N GLN A 97 21.20 -17.35 -0.87
CA GLN A 97 21.11 -18.57 -1.68
C GLN A 97 19.70 -19.16 -1.66
N ASN A 98 19.06 -19.23 -0.50
CA ASN A 98 17.67 -19.68 -0.37
C ASN A 98 16.71 -18.73 -1.09
N TYR A 99 17.00 -17.41 -1.08
CA TYR A 99 16.22 -16.45 -1.88
C TYR A 99 16.34 -16.71 -3.38
N LEU A 100 17.54 -16.98 -3.91
CA LEU A 100 17.73 -17.33 -5.32
C LEU A 100 17.00 -18.64 -5.69
N ASN A 101 17.06 -19.64 -4.82
CA ASN A 101 16.34 -20.91 -5.01
C ASN A 101 14.82 -20.69 -5.06
N PHE A 102 14.29 -19.85 -4.17
CA PHE A 102 12.89 -19.44 -4.19
C PHE A 102 12.50 -18.75 -5.51
N LEU A 103 13.32 -17.81 -6.00
CA LEU A 103 13.07 -17.12 -7.27
C LEU A 103 13.02 -18.08 -8.45
N ARG A 104 13.99 -19.01 -8.55
CA ARG A 104 14.03 -20.05 -9.59
C ARG A 104 12.80 -20.94 -9.53
N LYS A 105 12.49 -21.49 -8.34
CA LYS A 105 11.31 -22.35 -8.10
C LYS A 105 10.02 -21.69 -8.55
N ASN A 106 9.87 -20.41 -8.28
CA ASN A 106 8.68 -19.64 -8.62
C ASN A 106 8.76 -18.99 -10.01
N LYS A 107 9.76 -19.30 -10.84
CA LYS A 107 9.95 -18.74 -12.19
C LYS A 107 9.85 -17.20 -12.17
N LEU A 108 10.49 -16.55 -11.19
CA LEU A 108 10.64 -15.10 -11.09
C LEU A 108 11.99 -14.72 -11.68
N GLY A 109 11.96 -14.06 -12.86
CA GLY A 109 13.19 -13.64 -13.54
C GLY A 109 13.96 -12.58 -12.74
N TYR A 110 15.28 -12.64 -12.73
CA TYR A 110 16.14 -11.68 -12.06
C TYR A 110 17.53 -11.63 -12.71
N LYS A 111 18.28 -10.57 -12.39
CA LYS A 111 19.74 -10.49 -12.65
C LYS A 111 20.45 -10.32 -11.32
N GLN A 112 21.44 -11.16 -11.04
CA GLN A 112 22.36 -10.90 -9.94
C GLN A 112 23.25 -9.72 -10.33
N ILE A 113 23.47 -8.82 -9.39
CA ILE A 113 24.20 -7.58 -9.61
C ILE A 113 25.00 -7.23 -8.36
N ASN A 114 25.92 -6.31 -8.51
CA ASN A 114 26.60 -5.65 -7.43
C ASN A 114 26.56 -4.15 -7.68
N THR A 115 25.90 -3.39 -6.81
CA THR A 115 25.75 -1.95 -6.94
C THR A 115 26.16 -1.24 -5.66
N ASN A 116 26.51 0.03 -5.77
CA ASN A 116 26.80 0.89 -4.61
C ASN A 116 25.54 1.48 -3.95
N TYR A 117 24.34 1.07 -4.37
CA TYR A 117 23.09 1.47 -3.71
C TYR A 117 22.96 0.86 -2.32
N PHE A 118 23.52 -0.33 -2.14
CA PHE A 118 23.50 -1.07 -0.89
C PHE A 118 24.87 -1.01 -0.20
N SER A 119 24.85 -1.08 1.13
CA SER A 119 26.05 -1.17 1.94
C SER A 119 26.61 -2.61 1.98
N ASN A 120 27.77 -2.77 2.60
CA ASN A 120 28.41 -4.06 2.88
C ASN A 120 27.64 -4.94 3.88
N LYS A 121 26.53 -4.44 4.47
CA LYS A 121 25.60 -5.24 5.29
C LYS A 121 24.69 -6.12 4.46
N ILE A 122 24.68 -5.98 3.15
CA ILE A 122 23.92 -6.82 2.22
C ILE A 122 24.78 -7.98 1.76
N GLU A 123 24.23 -9.20 1.86
CA GLU A 123 24.85 -10.44 1.44
C GLU A 123 24.85 -10.58 -0.08
N GLY A 124 23.71 -10.27 -0.71
CA GLY A 124 23.57 -10.35 -2.15
C GLY A 124 22.46 -9.44 -2.66
N GLN A 125 22.54 -9.11 -3.95
CA GLN A 125 21.68 -8.16 -4.63
C GLN A 125 21.13 -8.72 -5.92
N ILE A 126 19.90 -8.38 -6.25
CA ILE A 126 19.30 -8.65 -7.55
C ILE A 126 18.62 -7.40 -8.12
N LEU A 127 18.60 -7.30 -9.45
CA LEU A 127 17.67 -6.48 -10.20
C LEU A 127 16.46 -7.37 -10.53
N SER A 128 15.27 -6.96 -10.09
CA SER A 128 14.01 -7.65 -10.34
C SER A 128 13.22 -7.01 -11.49
N TYR A 129 12.24 -7.73 -12.03
CA TYR A 129 11.28 -7.20 -13.00
C TYR A 129 9.98 -6.68 -12.35
N GLU A 130 10.01 -6.45 -11.05
CA GLU A 130 8.89 -5.83 -10.34
C GLU A 130 8.66 -4.39 -10.84
N LYS A 131 7.45 -3.88 -10.68
CA LYS A 131 7.05 -2.57 -11.21
C LYS A 131 6.51 -1.67 -10.09
N ASN A 132 6.60 -0.36 -10.27
CA ASN A 132 5.97 0.60 -9.38
C ASN A 132 4.76 1.24 -10.07
N LEU A 133 3.68 1.44 -9.31
CA LEU A 133 2.43 2.03 -9.77
C LEU A 133 2.47 3.55 -9.69
N ASN A 134 1.89 4.20 -10.67
CA ASN A 134 1.63 5.63 -10.62
C ASN A 134 0.21 5.88 -10.08
N TYR A 135 0.11 6.24 -8.80
CA TYR A 135 -1.16 6.52 -8.14
C TYR A 135 -2.05 7.51 -8.91
N PHE A 136 -1.47 8.53 -9.49
CA PHE A 136 -2.24 9.56 -10.21
C PHE A 136 -2.85 9.00 -11.49
N LYS A 137 -2.13 8.13 -12.21
CA LYS A 137 -2.65 7.43 -13.38
C LYS A 137 -3.73 6.44 -13.01
N ASP A 138 -3.51 5.62 -11.97
CA ASP A 138 -4.51 4.67 -11.45
C ASP A 138 -5.81 5.38 -11.08
N LYS A 139 -5.70 6.46 -10.32
CA LYS A 139 -6.83 7.28 -9.89
C LYS A 139 -7.58 7.88 -11.08
N ASN A 140 -6.85 8.38 -12.09
CA ASN A 140 -7.45 8.95 -13.29
C ASN A 140 -8.21 7.88 -14.10
N ILE A 141 -7.66 6.68 -14.24
CA ILE A 141 -8.34 5.56 -14.92
C ILE A 141 -9.62 5.19 -14.19
N ILE A 142 -9.57 5.07 -12.85
CA ILE A 142 -10.76 4.79 -12.05
C ILE A 142 -11.80 5.90 -12.23
N LYS A 143 -11.42 7.18 -12.15
CA LYS A 143 -12.32 8.32 -12.37
C LYS A 143 -12.99 8.26 -13.77
N LYS A 144 -12.22 7.99 -14.82
CA LYS A 144 -12.74 7.86 -16.19
C LYS A 144 -13.74 6.70 -16.30
N LYS A 145 -13.45 5.56 -15.70
CA LYS A 145 -14.35 4.40 -15.71
C LYS A 145 -15.63 4.64 -14.89
N LEU A 146 -15.52 5.31 -13.73
CA LEU A 146 -16.68 5.71 -12.93
C LEU A 146 -17.57 6.69 -13.70
N LYS A 147 -17.00 7.69 -14.38
CA LYS A 147 -17.76 8.63 -15.21
C LYS A 147 -18.51 7.95 -16.36
N LYS A 148 -17.95 6.89 -16.95
CA LYS A 148 -18.59 6.09 -18.01
C LYS A 148 -19.59 5.06 -17.47
N SER A 149 -19.69 4.87 -16.17
CA SER A 149 -20.61 3.92 -15.52
C SER A 149 -21.88 4.61 -15.07
N ARG A 150 -22.94 3.82 -14.79
CA ARG A 150 -24.19 4.30 -14.18
C ARG A 150 -24.14 4.32 -12.65
N ILE A 151 -22.95 4.50 -12.07
CA ILE A 151 -22.76 4.51 -10.62
C ILE A 151 -23.07 5.90 -10.07
N LYS A 152 -23.93 5.96 -9.04
CA LYS A 152 -24.12 7.16 -8.23
C LYS A 152 -23.17 7.11 -7.02
N ILE A 153 -22.36 8.15 -6.84
CA ILE A 153 -21.44 8.25 -5.70
C ILE A 153 -21.91 9.39 -4.80
N PHE A 154 -22.09 9.08 -3.51
CA PHE A 154 -22.42 10.04 -2.48
C PHE A 154 -21.13 10.34 -1.69
N PHE A 155 -20.55 11.49 -1.95
CA PHE A 155 -19.39 12.00 -1.23
C PHE A 155 -19.82 12.70 0.07
N ASN A 156 -18.86 12.84 1.02
CA ASN A 156 -19.10 13.39 2.36
C ASN A 156 -20.28 12.71 3.07
N SER A 157 -20.51 11.43 2.76
CA SER A 157 -21.68 10.66 3.20
C SER A 157 -21.28 9.36 3.87
N THR A 158 -21.80 9.12 5.03
CA THR A 158 -21.78 7.81 5.70
C THR A 158 -23.07 7.06 5.35
N PHE A 159 -22.96 5.73 5.25
CA PHE A 159 -24.12 4.90 5.01
C PHE A 159 -24.90 4.69 6.33
N ASP A 160 -26.13 5.12 6.36
CA ASP A 160 -27.01 4.98 7.52
C ASP A 160 -27.76 3.65 7.52
N LYS A 161 -28.06 3.13 8.73
CA LYS A 161 -28.79 1.88 8.92
C LYS A 161 -30.22 1.91 8.32
N SER A 162 -30.87 3.07 8.32
CA SER A 162 -32.20 3.25 7.73
C SER A 162 -32.26 2.90 6.24
N LEU A 163 -31.13 3.09 5.53
CA LEU A 163 -31.00 2.81 4.10
C LEU A 163 -30.91 1.30 3.76
N ILE A 164 -30.76 0.42 4.74
CA ILE A 164 -30.57 -1.03 4.48
C ILE A 164 -31.69 -1.59 3.61
N LYS A 165 -32.94 -1.24 3.92
CA LYS A 165 -34.12 -1.74 3.20
C LYS A 165 -34.22 -1.27 1.76
N GLU A 166 -33.46 -0.25 1.37
CA GLU A 166 -33.44 0.26 0.00
C GLU A 166 -32.56 -0.56 -0.96
N TYR A 167 -31.76 -1.50 -0.45
CA TYR A 167 -30.78 -2.23 -1.22
C TYR A 167 -30.94 -3.75 -1.09
N ASP A 168 -30.82 -4.45 -2.22
CA ASP A 168 -30.81 -5.91 -2.24
C ASP A 168 -29.52 -6.49 -1.64
N LYS A 169 -28.41 -5.78 -1.79
CA LYS A 169 -27.09 -6.19 -1.26
C LYS A 169 -26.29 -4.97 -0.80
N ILE A 170 -25.50 -5.16 0.25
CA ILE A 170 -24.58 -4.16 0.78
C ILE A 170 -23.17 -4.75 0.83
N ILE A 171 -22.22 -4.04 0.26
CA ILE A 171 -20.79 -4.42 0.24
C ILE A 171 -20.02 -3.42 1.09
N VAL A 172 -19.35 -3.90 2.14
CA VAL A 172 -18.50 -3.08 3.01
C VAL A 172 -17.05 -3.18 2.53
N ALA A 173 -16.51 -2.06 2.02
CA ALA A 173 -15.16 -1.96 1.44
C ALA A 173 -14.33 -0.85 2.13
N THR A 174 -14.41 -0.78 3.46
CA THR A 174 -13.84 0.31 4.29
C THR A 174 -12.53 -0.08 4.98
N TYR A 175 -11.94 -1.23 4.63
CA TYR A 175 -10.65 -1.73 5.11
C TYR A 175 -10.59 -1.85 6.64
N ASP A 176 -9.81 -0.99 7.32
CA ASP A 176 -9.66 -0.98 8.78
C ASP A 176 -10.95 -0.59 9.52
N GLN A 177 -11.90 0.02 8.83
CA GLN A 177 -13.21 0.42 9.38
C GLN A 177 -14.32 -0.61 9.11
N ASN A 178 -14.03 -1.75 8.48
CA ASN A 178 -15.07 -2.75 8.17
C ASN A 178 -15.89 -3.14 9.40
N ASN A 179 -15.21 -3.45 10.52
CA ASN A 179 -15.90 -3.84 11.76
C ASN A 179 -16.73 -2.70 12.36
N THR A 180 -16.26 -1.45 12.26
CA THR A 180 -17.00 -0.28 12.72
C THR A 180 -18.29 -0.09 11.92
N VAL A 181 -18.20 -0.22 10.59
CA VAL A 181 -19.37 -0.12 9.70
C VAL A 181 -20.34 -1.27 9.94
N LEU A 182 -19.85 -2.51 10.02
CA LEU A 182 -20.73 -3.66 10.31
C LEU A 182 -21.49 -3.49 11.62
N ASN A 183 -20.82 -3.01 12.67
CA ASN A 183 -21.45 -2.73 13.96
C ASN A 183 -22.50 -1.61 13.87
N SER A 184 -22.24 -0.53 13.13
CA SER A 184 -23.23 0.55 12.94
C SER A 184 -24.46 0.09 12.17
N LEU A 185 -24.33 -0.96 11.35
CA LEU A 185 -25.46 -1.61 10.66
C LEU A 185 -26.23 -2.63 11.53
N GLY A 186 -25.84 -2.78 12.81
CA GLY A 186 -26.48 -3.71 13.74
C GLY A 186 -25.94 -5.14 13.69
N LEU A 187 -24.87 -5.40 12.94
CA LEU A 187 -24.30 -6.73 12.82
C LEU A 187 -23.27 -7.00 13.95
N LYS A 188 -23.41 -8.15 14.61
CA LYS A 188 -22.49 -8.57 15.68
C LYS A 188 -21.11 -8.90 15.11
N VAL A 189 -20.09 -8.14 15.52
CA VAL A 189 -18.70 -8.36 15.10
C VAL A 189 -17.97 -9.19 16.14
N LYS A 190 -17.44 -10.33 15.74
CA LYS A 190 -16.64 -11.22 16.61
C LYS A 190 -15.13 -11.08 16.41
N LYS A 191 -14.69 -10.82 15.17
CA LYS A 191 -13.30 -10.88 14.76
C LYS A 191 -12.48 -9.70 15.26
N LYS A 192 -11.34 -9.99 15.90
CA LYS A 192 -10.31 -9.00 16.26
C LYS A 192 -9.26 -8.90 15.15
N TYR A 193 -8.58 -7.77 15.10
CA TYR A 193 -7.45 -7.50 14.23
C TYR A 193 -6.38 -6.77 15.02
N LYS A 194 -5.15 -6.93 14.58
CA LYS A 194 -4.06 -6.06 14.99
C LYS A 194 -4.04 -4.86 14.06
N TYR A 195 -4.31 -3.68 14.60
CA TYR A 195 -4.24 -2.41 13.88
C TYR A 195 -2.95 -1.70 14.23
N GLU A 196 -2.21 -1.29 13.23
CA GLU A 196 -0.98 -0.52 13.37
C GLU A 196 -1.19 0.85 12.73
N LEU A 197 -1.06 1.93 13.50
CA LEU A 197 -0.91 3.27 12.94
C LEU A 197 0.52 3.41 12.47
N VAL A 198 0.72 3.51 11.18
CA VAL A 198 2.05 3.55 10.58
C VAL A 198 2.32 4.86 9.87
N GLU A 199 3.55 5.31 9.96
CA GLU A 199 4.10 6.41 9.19
C GLU A 199 4.78 5.89 7.93
N LYS A 200 4.56 6.58 6.80
CA LYS A 200 5.35 6.47 5.57
C LYS A 200 5.89 7.86 5.23
N ILE A 201 7.17 7.96 5.01
CA ILE A 201 7.84 9.24 4.83
C ILE A 201 8.03 9.54 3.35
N ILE A 202 7.74 10.77 2.97
CA ILE A 202 8.06 11.32 1.66
C ILE A 202 9.40 12.04 1.79
N ILE A 203 10.35 11.66 0.96
CA ILE A 203 11.68 12.25 0.92
C ILE A 203 12.04 12.75 -0.47
N LYS A 204 12.94 13.70 -0.54
CA LYS A 204 13.63 14.12 -1.77
C LYS A 204 15.06 13.60 -1.74
N LEU A 205 15.46 12.93 -2.81
CA LEU A 205 16.82 12.46 -3.07
C LEU A 205 17.42 13.22 -4.26
N PRO A 206 18.76 13.16 -4.46
CA PRO A 206 19.41 13.66 -5.67
C PRO A 206 18.78 13.10 -6.95
N LYS A 207 18.73 13.91 -8.01
CA LYS A 207 18.03 13.62 -9.27
C LYS A 207 18.46 12.28 -9.91
N LYS A 208 19.72 11.88 -9.75
CA LYS A 208 20.26 10.60 -10.25
C LYS A 208 19.51 9.37 -9.73
N TYR A 209 18.81 9.47 -8.59
CA TYR A 209 18.03 8.37 -7.98
C TYR A 209 16.55 8.40 -8.32
N LYS A 210 16.08 9.32 -9.18
CA LYS A 210 14.65 9.57 -9.45
C LYS A 210 13.79 8.31 -9.69
N ASN A 211 14.33 7.32 -10.39
CA ASN A 211 13.62 6.10 -10.75
C ASN A 211 14.07 4.86 -9.97
N LEU A 212 14.85 5.07 -8.91
CA LEU A 212 15.42 4.01 -8.11
C LEU A 212 14.42 3.49 -7.09
N SER A 213 14.24 2.18 -7.06
CA SER A 213 13.51 1.46 -6.04
C SER A 213 14.44 0.43 -5.41
N CYS A 214 14.60 0.49 -4.08
CA CYS A 214 15.44 -0.43 -3.31
C CYS A 214 14.67 -1.02 -2.16
N MET A 215 14.71 -2.33 -2.01
CA MET A 215 14.09 -3.05 -0.89
C MET A 215 15.09 -3.98 -0.24
N VAL A 216 15.19 -3.92 1.07
CA VAL A 216 15.94 -4.89 1.87
C VAL A 216 14.96 -5.89 2.50
N ILE A 217 15.20 -7.16 2.37
CA ILE A 217 14.37 -8.27 2.86
C ILE A 217 15.24 -9.35 3.54
N ASP A 218 14.72 -10.27 4.28
CA ASP A 218 13.34 -10.49 4.76
C ASP A 218 13.29 -10.25 6.28
N GLY A 219 12.84 -9.09 6.72
CA GLY A 219 12.85 -8.74 8.14
C GLY A 219 12.40 -7.30 8.44
N LYS A 220 12.95 -6.72 9.51
CA LYS A 220 12.61 -5.37 9.96
C LYS A 220 13.46 -4.31 9.26
N PHE A 221 13.43 -4.27 7.94
CA PHE A 221 14.27 -3.43 7.10
C PHE A 221 13.51 -2.29 6.43
N VAL A 222 14.18 -1.63 5.49
CA VAL A 222 13.71 -0.44 4.78
C VAL A 222 13.29 -0.76 3.35
N CYS A 223 12.37 0.04 2.86
CA CYS A 223 11.94 0.05 1.48
C CYS A 223 11.88 1.49 0.98
N LEU A 224 12.55 1.74 -0.13
CA LEU A 224 12.59 3.01 -0.85
C LEU A 224 11.96 2.81 -2.21
N ASP A 225 10.92 3.60 -2.55
CA ASP A 225 10.27 3.55 -3.84
C ASP A 225 10.05 4.94 -4.42
N PRO A 226 10.18 5.14 -5.74
CA PRO A 226 9.84 6.41 -6.35
C PRO A 226 8.35 6.69 -6.21
N TYR A 227 8.01 7.92 -5.80
CA TYR A 227 6.63 8.40 -5.81
C TYR A 227 6.31 8.93 -7.19
N LEU A 228 5.93 8.02 -8.08
CA LEU A 228 5.74 8.29 -9.50
C LEU A 228 4.71 9.41 -9.76
N GLY A 229 5.04 10.27 -10.69
CA GLY A 229 4.29 11.51 -10.93
C GLY A 229 4.80 12.71 -10.12
N THR A 230 5.85 12.49 -9.30
CA THR A 230 6.54 13.53 -8.52
C THR A 230 8.05 13.38 -8.66
N ASN A 231 8.81 14.27 -8.00
CA ASN A 231 10.27 14.15 -7.86
C ASN A 231 10.68 13.64 -6.47
N TYR A 232 9.80 12.87 -5.82
CA TYR A 232 9.98 12.38 -4.47
C TYR A 232 10.04 10.85 -4.42
N HIS A 233 10.42 10.34 -3.25
CA HIS A 233 10.37 8.91 -2.93
C HIS A 233 9.52 8.67 -1.70
N LEU A 234 8.98 7.46 -1.61
CA LEU A 234 8.32 6.92 -0.43
C LEU A 234 9.33 6.05 0.32
N LEU A 235 9.55 6.37 1.57
CA LEU A 235 10.42 5.61 2.48
C LEU A 235 9.57 4.93 3.54
N SER A 236 9.69 3.63 3.64
CA SER A 236 9.12 2.81 4.71
C SER A 236 10.23 2.14 5.51
N ASP A 237 10.01 1.99 6.81
CA ASP A 237 10.90 1.28 7.72
C ASP A 237 10.06 0.40 8.65
N VAL A 238 10.20 -0.91 8.53
CA VAL A 238 9.40 -1.86 9.32
C VAL A 238 9.68 -1.75 10.81
N LYS A 239 10.91 -1.36 11.19
CA LYS A 239 11.34 -1.22 12.59
C LYS A 239 10.73 0.02 13.25
N HIS A 240 10.69 1.15 12.54
CA HIS A 240 10.38 2.46 13.13
C HIS A 240 9.04 3.07 12.70
N SER A 241 8.37 2.51 11.66
CA SER A 241 7.13 3.10 11.12
C SER A 241 5.94 3.07 12.06
N LYS A 242 5.92 2.18 13.04
CA LYS A 242 4.75 1.98 13.91
C LYS A 242 4.72 3.04 15.01
N LEU A 243 3.67 3.86 15.01
CA LEU A 243 3.43 4.86 16.05
C LEU A 243 2.60 4.31 17.20
N GLU A 244 1.64 3.46 16.86
CA GLU A 244 0.73 2.84 17.82
C GLU A 244 0.24 1.50 17.30
N ILE A 245 0.06 0.54 18.19
CA ILE A 245 -0.47 -0.79 17.90
C ILE A 245 -1.65 -1.05 18.82
N VAL A 246 -2.76 -1.52 18.25
CA VAL A 246 -3.97 -1.88 19.00
C VAL A 246 -4.50 -3.23 18.51
N GLU A 247 -4.71 -4.16 19.42
CA GLU A 247 -5.37 -5.44 19.13
C GLU A 247 -6.81 -5.39 19.66
N ASN A 248 -7.75 -5.17 18.74
CA ASN A 248 -9.16 -4.96 19.10
C ASN A 248 -10.07 -5.36 17.94
N LYS A 249 -11.39 -5.35 18.20
CA LYS A 249 -12.42 -5.39 17.14
C LYS A 249 -12.40 -4.14 16.27
N TYR A 250 -12.00 -2.99 16.80
CA TYR A 250 -12.04 -1.68 16.14
C TYR A 250 -10.68 -1.00 16.17
N SER A 251 -10.35 -0.22 15.15
CA SER A 251 -9.11 0.57 15.04
C SER A 251 -9.17 1.84 15.90
N LYS A 252 -9.18 1.67 17.22
CA LYS A 252 -9.26 2.79 18.19
C LYS A 252 -7.86 3.20 18.63
N PHE A 253 -7.27 4.19 17.96
CA PHE A 253 -5.99 4.80 18.34
C PHE A 253 -6.19 5.95 19.34
N LYS A 254 -5.14 6.29 20.10
CA LYS A 254 -5.12 7.47 20.99
C LYS A 254 -5.35 8.74 20.20
N TYR A 255 -6.05 9.71 20.80
CA TYR A 255 -6.45 10.91 20.11
C TYR A 255 -5.29 11.68 19.46
N LYS A 256 -4.15 11.84 20.18
CA LYS A 256 -2.97 12.54 19.67
C LYS A 256 -2.42 11.99 18.35
N ASN A 257 -2.55 10.68 18.13
CA ASN A 257 -2.08 10.02 16.90
C ASN A 257 -3.19 9.97 15.83
N LYS A 258 -4.45 9.84 16.25
CA LYS A 258 -5.60 9.72 15.37
C LYS A 258 -5.80 10.96 14.46
N LYS A 259 -5.46 12.16 14.93
CA LYS A 259 -5.61 13.39 14.15
C LYS A 259 -4.79 13.43 12.86
N TYR A 260 -3.74 12.60 12.75
CA TYR A 260 -2.90 12.52 11.54
C TYR A 260 -3.37 11.45 10.56
N LEU A 261 -4.28 10.58 11.00
CA LEU A 261 -4.73 9.45 10.20
C LEU A 261 -5.52 9.92 8.97
N ASN A 262 -5.06 9.48 7.78
CA ASN A 262 -5.68 9.81 6.49
C ASN A 262 -5.83 11.31 6.20
N SER A 263 -5.04 12.18 6.87
CA SER A 263 -5.08 13.64 6.71
C SER A 263 -4.30 14.13 5.47
N GLY A 264 -3.85 13.21 4.60
CA GLY A 264 -3.01 13.53 3.44
C GLY A 264 -1.54 13.66 3.83
N ILE A 265 -0.81 14.57 3.19
CA ILE A 265 0.60 14.81 3.46
C ILE A 265 0.74 15.77 4.65
N VAL A 266 1.28 15.27 5.75
CA VAL A 266 1.56 16.05 6.96
C VAL A 266 3.01 16.55 6.91
N LYS A 267 3.19 17.87 6.83
CA LYS A 267 4.51 18.51 6.72
C LYS A 267 5.05 18.97 8.09
N ASN A 268 4.99 18.09 9.09
CA ASN A 268 5.48 18.42 10.43
C ASN A 268 6.57 17.43 10.85
N ILE A 269 7.82 17.84 10.72
CA ILE A 269 8.98 17.01 11.05
C ILE A 269 9.07 16.64 12.55
N LYS A 270 8.52 17.48 13.44
CA LYS A 270 8.57 17.26 14.90
C LYS A 270 7.79 16.00 15.33
N ILE A 271 6.78 15.60 14.56
CA ILE A 271 5.98 14.40 14.84
C ILE A 271 6.46 13.18 14.05
N SER A 272 7.34 13.39 13.08
CA SER A 272 7.87 12.33 12.21
C SER A 272 9.03 11.61 12.90
N LYS A 273 9.10 10.31 12.65
CA LYS A 273 10.28 9.49 12.99
C LYS A 273 11.37 9.55 11.92
N PHE A 274 11.41 10.61 11.10
CA PHE A 274 12.35 10.76 9.99
C PHE A 274 13.80 10.48 10.39
N LYS A 275 14.30 11.06 11.50
CA LYS A 275 15.66 10.82 11.98
C LYS A 275 15.96 9.33 12.22
N ASN A 276 14.97 8.61 12.80
CA ASN A 276 15.09 7.16 13.07
C ASN A 276 15.13 6.36 11.77
N PHE A 277 14.27 6.71 10.79
CA PHE A 277 14.26 6.06 9.47
C PHE A 277 15.57 6.25 8.74
N ILE A 278 16.14 7.48 8.76
CA ILE A 278 17.43 7.75 8.12
C ILE A 278 18.55 7.02 8.84
N LYS A 279 18.64 7.10 10.18
CA LYS A 279 19.68 6.41 10.97
C LYS A 279 19.67 4.90 10.69
N HIS A 280 18.51 4.26 10.71
CA HIS A 280 18.38 2.82 10.46
C HIS A 280 18.55 2.48 8.98
N GLY A 281 17.89 3.22 8.10
CA GLY A 281 17.90 2.95 6.67
C GLY A 281 19.26 3.12 6.02
N SER A 282 20.04 4.11 6.45
CA SER A 282 21.39 4.36 5.92
C SER A 282 22.40 3.25 6.25
N LEU A 283 22.08 2.38 7.21
CA LEU A 283 22.88 1.18 7.46
C LEU A 283 22.87 0.22 6.27
N TYR A 284 21.80 0.24 5.48
CA TYR A 284 21.59 -0.66 4.34
C TYR A 284 21.63 0.07 3.00
N LEU A 285 21.11 1.30 2.96
CA LEU A 285 21.02 2.16 1.79
C LEU A 285 21.77 3.48 2.07
N PRO A 286 23.09 3.56 1.84
CA PRO A 286 23.92 4.75 2.15
C PRO A 286 23.39 6.05 1.55
N LEU A 287 22.74 5.98 0.37
CA LEU A 287 22.13 7.12 -0.33
C LEU A 287 21.06 7.86 0.51
N LEU A 288 20.51 7.24 1.56
CA LEU A 288 19.52 7.88 2.44
C LEU A 288 20.13 8.97 3.31
N LYS A 289 21.47 9.05 3.44
CA LYS A 289 22.15 10.16 4.13
C LYS A 289 21.85 11.51 3.47
N ASP A 290 21.62 11.52 2.15
CA ASP A 290 21.30 12.72 1.36
C ASP A 290 19.81 13.07 1.33
N ALA A 291 18.99 12.30 2.05
CA ALA A 291 17.54 12.46 2.02
C ALA A 291 17.07 13.73 2.73
N LYS A 292 16.21 14.50 2.06
CA LYS A 292 15.53 15.66 2.64
C LYS A 292 14.08 15.31 2.95
N TYR A 293 13.60 15.62 4.14
CA TYR A 293 12.20 15.42 4.55
C TYR A 293 11.27 16.33 3.76
N ILE A 294 10.19 15.77 3.23
CA ILE A 294 9.13 16.50 2.52
C ILE A 294 7.81 16.45 3.31
N GLY A 295 7.50 15.31 3.91
CA GLY A 295 6.27 15.10 4.67
C GLY A 295 6.05 13.63 4.98
N SER A 296 4.95 13.33 5.64
CA SER A 296 4.59 11.96 6.01
C SER A 296 3.12 11.66 5.71
N PHE A 297 2.83 10.41 5.38
CA PHE A 297 1.50 9.83 5.44
C PHE A 297 1.35 9.03 6.73
N PHE A 298 0.18 9.14 7.34
CA PHE A 298 -0.22 8.32 8.47
C PHE A 298 -1.44 7.48 8.08
N VAL A 299 -1.31 6.18 8.17
CA VAL A 299 -2.33 5.23 7.70
C VAL A 299 -2.42 4.04 8.64
N THR A 300 -3.61 3.42 8.70
CA THR A 300 -3.78 2.16 9.40
C THR A 300 -3.32 0.99 8.54
N ARG A 301 -2.61 0.03 9.16
CA ARG A 301 -2.41 -1.31 8.63
C ARG A 301 -3.19 -2.29 9.49
N ALA A 302 -4.17 -2.99 8.91
CA ALA A 302 -4.95 -4.02 9.59
C ALA A 302 -4.37 -5.40 9.25
N ILE A 303 -4.04 -6.17 10.28
CA ILE A 303 -3.45 -7.50 10.19
C ILE A 303 -4.40 -8.49 10.85
N LYS A 304 -4.67 -9.60 10.17
CA LYS A 304 -5.44 -10.71 10.74
C LYS A 304 -4.61 -11.38 11.83
N ILE A 305 -5.23 -11.58 13.00
CA ILE A 305 -4.69 -12.36 14.10
C ILE A 305 -5.16 -13.79 13.95
#